data_55250bb625187101ee2299b415283a71
#
_entry.id   55250bb625187101ee2299b415283a71
#
_cell.length_a   1.000
_cell.length_b   1.000
_cell.length_c   1.000
_cell.angle_alpha   90.00
_cell.angle_beta   90.00
_cell.angle_gamma   90.00
#
_symmetry.space_group_name_H-M   'P 1'
#
loop_
_entity.id
_entity.type
_entity.pdbx_description
1 polymer ?
#
loop_
_entity_poly.entity_id
_entity_poly.type
_entity_poly.pdbx_seq_one_letter_code
_entity_poly.pdbx_strand_id
1 'polypeptide(L)'
;FLVEKQKEDANFAQQLRMPVHKFRKLLMHFSQQLYNKSYGIKELKAENLGTFEEWPFFNDVIMKVMIPAEKEYEEQIFSKNQIDLKESMLLLNDAVNGAFKEKCGLKYKYLFIDEFQDTDDVQIDSFLKLQNVIKDTKLFVVGDLKQSIYRFRGATISAFDLIRTDKEKWEEFSLTINYRTDKRLLNKFDAVFSKMGSKGYLPFH
;
A
#
# COMPACT_ATOMS: atom_id res chain seq x y z
N PHE A 1 3.26 -16.21 -21.22
CA PHE A 1 3.38 -17.19 -20.13
C PHE A 1 2.12 -18.07 -20.01
N LEU A 2 0.94 -17.59 -19.60
CA LEU A 2 -0.27 -18.43 -19.44
C LEU A 2 -0.71 -19.13 -20.73
N VAL A 3 -0.57 -18.48 -21.89
CA VAL A 3 -0.89 -19.07 -23.19
C VAL A 3 0.13 -20.14 -23.59
N GLU A 4 1.38 -19.98 -23.24
CA GLU A 4 2.44 -20.98 -23.45
C GLU A 4 2.25 -22.17 -22.53
N LYS A 5 2.00 -21.93 -21.23
CA LYS A 5 1.66 -23.01 -20.28
C LYS A 5 0.43 -23.81 -20.69
N GLN A 6 -0.60 -23.17 -21.25
CA GLN A 6 -1.78 -23.88 -21.76
C GLN A 6 -1.44 -24.84 -22.92
N LYS A 7 -0.42 -24.51 -23.73
CA LYS A 7 0.04 -25.40 -24.81
C LYS A 7 0.87 -26.59 -24.29
N GLU A 8 1.59 -26.37 -23.18
CA GLU A 8 2.46 -27.38 -22.57
C GLU A 8 1.71 -28.38 -21.68
N ASP A 9 0.62 -27.92 -21.01
CA ASP A 9 -0.14 -28.71 -20.03
C ASP A 9 -1.63 -28.73 -20.34
N ALA A 10 -2.07 -29.65 -21.18
CA ALA A 10 -3.48 -29.84 -21.52
C ALA A 10 -4.33 -30.17 -20.28
N ASN A 11 -3.75 -30.80 -19.25
CA ASN A 11 -4.43 -31.16 -18.02
C ASN A 11 -4.74 -29.92 -17.19
N PHE A 12 -3.83 -28.96 -17.13
CA PHE A 12 -4.05 -27.66 -16.47
C PHE A 12 -5.20 -26.86 -17.12
N ALA A 13 -5.25 -26.86 -18.46
CA ALA A 13 -6.33 -26.19 -19.19
C ALA A 13 -7.72 -26.79 -18.90
N GLN A 14 -7.80 -28.11 -18.71
CA GLN A 14 -9.06 -28.80 -18.36
C GLN A 14 -9.51 -28.45 -16.91
N GLN A 15 -8.57 -28.26 -15.99
CA GLN A 15 -8.88 -27.91 -14.59
C GLN A 15 -9.41 -26.50 -14.43
N LEU A 16 -9.13 -25.60 -15.38
CA LEU A 16 -9.52 -24.19 -15.29
C LEU A 16 -11.04 -23.92 -15.23
N ARG A 17 -11.90 -24.88 -15.62
CA ARG A 17 -13.38 -24.74 -15.61
C ARG A 17 -13.92 -23.42 -16.18
N MET A 18 -13.07 -22.62 -16.81
CA MET A 18 -13.42 -21.32 -17.40
C MET A 18 -12.47 -20.97 -18.55
N PRO A 19 -12.85 -20.06 -19.46
CA PRO A 19 -11.98 -19.58 -20.52
C PRO A 19 -10.72 -18.90 -20.00
N VAL A 20 -9.56 -19.18 -20.59
CA VAL A 20 -8.24 -18.69 -20.17
C VAL A 20 -8.20 -17.16 -20.03
N HIS A 21 -8.88 -16.43 -20.91
CA HIS A 21 -8.90 -14.95 -20.83
C HIS A 21 -9.64 -14.44 -19.57
N LYS A 22 -10.68 -15.16 -19.10
CA LYS A 22 -11.35 -14.83 -17.83
C LYS A 22 -10.47 -15.17 -16.65
N PHE A 23 -9.83 -16.33 -16.67
CA PHE A 23 -8.88 -16.74 -15.65
C PHE A 23 -7.72 -15.74 -15.52
N ARG A 24 -7.13 -15.32 -16.64
CA ARG A 24 -6.09 -14.29 -16.64
C ARG A 24 -6.56 -12.98 -15.97
N LYS A 25 -7.78 -12.52 -16.27
CA LYS A 25 -8.33 -11.33 -15.63
C LYS A 25 -8.49 -11.49 -14.12
N LEU A 26 -8.93 -12.66 -13.65
CA LEU A 26 -9.04 -12.95 -12.22
C LEU A 26 -7.66 -12.96 -11.55
N LEU A 27 -6.67 -13.61 -12.15
CA LEU A 27 -5.30 -13.61 -11.61
C LEU A 27 -4.70 -12.21 -11.57
N MET A 28 -4.88 -11.41 -12.62
CA MET A 28 -4.40 -10.03 -12.63
C MET A 28 -5.08 -9.20 -11.54
N HIS A 29 -6.40 -9.35 -11.37
CA HIS A 29 -7.12 -8.66 -10.31
C HIS A 29 -6.63 -9.11 -8.92
N PHE A 30 -6.45 -10.41 -8.71
CA PHE A 30 -5.95 -10.97 -7.46
C PHE A 30 -4.52 -10.49 -7.17
N SER A 31 -3.61 -10.57 -8.13
CA SER A 31 -2.24 -10.05 -8.00
C SER A 31 -2.23 -8.54 -7.67
N GLN A 32 -3.13 -7.76 -8.29
CA GLN A 32 -3.27 -6.34 -7.97
C GLN A 32 -3.75 -6.10 -6.54
N GLN A 33 -4.66 -6.95 -6.02
CA GLN A 33 -5.10 -6.84 -4.62
C GLN A 33 -3.98 -7.18 -3.64
N LEU A 34 -3.18 -8.21 -3.92
CA LEU A 34 -2.01 -8.54 -3.12
C LEU A 34 -0.98 -7.41 -3.15
N TYR A 35 -0.68 -6.93 -4.34
CA TYR A 35 0.22 -5.81 -4.54
C TYR A 35 -0.22 -4.57 -3.75
N ASN A 36 -1.51 -4.20 -3.83
CA ASN A 36 -2.05 -3.05 -3.11
C ASN A 36 -1.98 -3.18 -1.58
N LYS A 37 -1.98 -4.42 -1.09
CA LYS A 37 -1.89 -4.72 0.35
C LYS A 37 -0.48 -5.07 0.81
N SER A 38 0.52 -4.94 -0.05
CA SER A 38 1.91 -5.28 0.23
C SER A 38 2.16 -6.75 0.60
N TYR A 39 1.26 -7.66 0.18
CA TYR A 39 1.49 -9.09 0.31
C TYR A 39 2.30 -9.61 -0.88
N GLY A 40 3.38 -10.33 -0.58
CA GLY A 40 4.10 -11.13 -1.58
C GLY A 40 3.38 -12.43 -1.89
N ILE A 41 3.52 -12.92 -3.11
CA ILE A 41 2.94 -14.23 -3.49
C ILE A 41 3.50 -15.36 -2.63
N LYS A 42 4.73 -15.24 -2.19
CA LYS A 42 5.41 -16.23 -1.30
C LYS A 42 4.75 -16.36 0.08
N GLU A 43 3.95 -15.39 0.50
CA GLU A 43 3.21 -15.40 1.76
C GLU A 43 1.88 -16.14 1.67
N LEU A 44 1.44 -16.49 0.45
CA LEU A 44 0.23 -17.25 0.18
C LEU A 44 0.42 -18.73 0.45
N LYS A 45 0.59 -19.09 1.71
CA LYS A 45 0.76 -20.47 2.15
C LYS A 45 -0.43 -20.96 2.96
N ALA A 46 -0.66 -22.28 2.96
CA ALA A 46 -1.73 -22.89 3.74
C ALA A 46 -1.70 -22.52 5.22
N GLU A 47 -0.50 -22.40 5.81
CA GLU A 47 -0.30 -21.99 7.20
C GLU A 47 -0.84 -20.60 7.51
N ASN A 48 -0.86 -19.69 6.51
CA ASN A 48 -1.33 -18.31 6.65
C ASN A 48 -2.82 -18.14 6.30
N LEU A 49 -3.34 -18.99 5.41
CA LEU A 49 -4.67 -18.86 4.83
C LEU A 49 -5.65 -19.94 5.30
N GLY A 50 -5.17 -20.97 6.00
CA GLY A 50 -5.93 -22.17 6.27
C GLY A 50 -6.09 -23.05 5.04
N THR A 51 -6.80 -24.17 5.20
CA THR A 51 -7.08 -25.11 4.12
C THR A 51 -8.56 -25.08 3.76
N PHE A 52 -8.86 -25.20 2.46
CA PHE A 52 -10.20 -25.31 1.89
C PHE A 52 -10.20 -26.38 0.80
N GLU A 53 -11.37 -26.83 0.35
CA GLU A 53 -11.50 -27.96 -0.58
C GLU A 53 -10.72 -27.76 -1.88
N GLU A 54 -10.73 -26.55 -2.44
CA GLU A 54 -10.02 -26.20 -3.66
C GLU A 54 -8.54 -25.84 -3.45
N TRP A 55 -8.02 -25.96 -2.23
CA TRP A 55 -6.63 -25.62 -1.91
C TRP A 55 -5.59 -26.26 -2.83
N PRO A 56 -5.68 -27.55 -3.21
CA PRO A 56 -4.70 -28.16 -4.11
C PRO A 56 -4.61 -27.43 -5.46
N PHE A 57 -5.77 -27.07 -6.05
CA PHE A 57 -5.80 -26.32 -7.31
C PHE A 57 -5.25 -24.90 -7.13
N PHE A 58 -5.62 -24.22 -6.05
CA PHE A 58 -5.14 -22.88 -5.74
C PHE A 58 -3.62 -22.87 -5.52
N ASN A 59 -3.09 -23.84 -4.78
CA ASN A 59 -1.66 -24.01 -4.59
C ASN A 59 -0.92 -24.27 -5.93
N ASP A 60 -1.47 -25.06 -6.81
CA ASP A 60 -0.93 -25.28 -8.15
C ASP A 60 -0.88 -23.98 -8.96
N VAL A 61 -1.90 -23.15 -8.90
CA VAL A 61 -1.90 -21.82 -9.53
C VAL A 61 -0.79 -20.93 -8.96
N ILE A 62 -0.63 -20.90 -7.64
CA ILE A 62 0.44 -20.12 -7.00
C ILE A 62 1.80 -20.63 -7.47
N MET A 63 2.06 -21.93 -7.33
CA MET A 63 3.38 -22.51 -7.57
C MET A 63 3.77 -22.55 -9.05
N LYS A 64 2.81 -22.89 -9.93
CA LYS A 64 3.09 -23.12 -11.35
C LYS A 64 2.87 -21.88 -12.23
N VAL A 65 2.14 -20.87 -11.74
CA VAL A 65 1.80 -19.70 -12.54
C VAL A 65 2.30 -18.42 -11.88
N MET A 66 1.88 -18.14 -10.64
CA MET A 66 2.13 -16.83 -10.03
C MET A 66 3.59 -16.62 -9.65
N ILE A 67 4.20 -17.59 -8.95
CA ILE A 67 5.62 -17.49 -8.54
C ILE A 67 6.56 -17.40 -9.75
N PRO A 68 6.44 -18.26 -10.79
CA PRO A 68 7.27 -18.13 -11.98
C PRO A 68 7.05 -16.81 -12.73
N ALA A 69 5.81 -16.30 -12.79
CA ALA A 69 5.51 -15.02 -13.43
C ALA A 69 6.10 -13.83 -12.67
N GLU A 70 6.05 -13.86 -11.34
CA GLU A 70 6.70 -12.85 -10.47
C GLU A 70 8.21 -12.84 -10.70
N LYS A 71 8.84 -14.02 -10.70
CA LYS A 71 10.27 -14.13 -10.93
C LYS A 71 10.68 -13.60 -12.31
N GLU A 72 9.94 -13.95 -13.37
CA GLU A 72 10.19 -13.43 -14.72
C GLU A 72 10.04 -11.89 -14.77
N TYR A 73 9.03 -11.36 -14.09
CA TYR A 73 8.83 -9.91 -13.98
C TYR A 73 10.01 -9.22 -13.27
N GLU A 74 10.45 -9.75 -12.13
CA GLU A 74 11.61 -9.26 -11.39
C GLU A 74 12.88 -9.27 -12.26
N GLU A 75 13.14 -10.37 -12.99
CA GLU A 75 14.28 -10.49 -13.90
C GLU A 75 14.22 -9.47 -15.04
N GLN A 76 13.04 -9.23 -15.62
CA GLN A 76 12.85 -8.25 -16.69
C GLN A 76 13.07 -6.82 -16.20
N ILE A 77 12.54 -6.45 -15.04
CA ILE A 77 12.73 -5.13 -14.44
C ILE A 77 14.20 -4.93 -14.08
N PHE A 78 14.82 -5.89 -13.42
CA PHE A 78 16.23 -5.83 -13.03
C PHE A 78 17.15 -5.70 -14.24
N SER A 79 16.90 -6.47 -15.31
CA SER A 79 17.71 -6.39 -16.54
C SER A 79 17.65 -5.02 -17.25
N LYS A 80 16.58 -4.26 -17.00
CA LYS A 80 16.40 -2.89 -17.53
C LYS A 80 16.87 -1.81 -16.55
N ASN A 81 17.46 -2.16 -15.40
CA ASN A 81 17.76 -1.23 -14.32
C ASN A 81 16.54 -0.37 -13.91
N GLN A 82 15.37 -0.98 -13.87
CA GLN A 82 14.13 -0.34 -13.46
C GLN A 82 13.70 -0.88 -12.11
N ILE A 83 12.92 -0.10 -11.39
CA ILE A 83 12.29 -0.46 -10.14
C ILE A 83 10.91 0.20 -10.12
N ASP A 84 9.90 -0.48 -9.64
CA ASP A 84 8.62 0.18 -9.42
C ASP A 84 8.59 0.94 -8.08
N LEU A 85 7.62 1.84 -7.96
CA LEU A 85 7.55 2.75 -6.82
C LEU A 85 7.33 2.00 -5.50
N LYS A 86 6.58 0.90 -5.53
CA LYS A 86 6.29 0.10 -4.35
C LYS A 86 7.47 -0.76 -3.94
N GLU A 87 8.13 -1.39 -4.91
CA GLU A 87 9.35 -2.14 -4.66
C GLU A 87 10.45 -1.25 -4.07
N SER A 88 10.55 0.01 -4.53
CA SER A 88 11.47 0.98 -3.93
C SER A 88 11.18 1.22 -2.45
N MET A 89 9.90 1.24 -2.04
CA MET A 89 9.52 1.38 -0.63
C MET A 89 9.81 0.11 0.19
N LEU A 90 9.60 -1.07 -0.38
CA LEU A 90 9.97 -2.33 0.26
C LEU A 90 11.48 -2.43 0.47
N LEU A 91 12.28 -2.06 -0.54
CA LEU A 91 13.73 -2.01 -0.43
C LEU A 91 14.20 -0.97 0.59
N LEU A 92 13.54 0.18 0.67
CA LEU A 92 13.83 1.17 1.71
C LEU A 92 13.53 0.58 3.10
N ASN A 93 12.40 -0.09 3.27
CA ASN A 93 12.02 -0.72 4.53
C ASN A 93 13.04 -1.79 4.95
N ASP A 94 13.48 -2.63 4.04
CA ASP A 94 14.52 -3.62 4.29
C ASP A 94 15.88 -2.96 4.60
N ALA A 95 16.23 -1.92 3.87
CA ALA A 95 17.47 -1.20 4.07
C ALA A 95 17.54 -0.56 5.47
N VAL A 96 16.47 0.10 5.93
CA VAL A 96 16.44 0.75 7.26
C VAL A 96 16.43 -0.26 8.41
N ASN A 97 16.05 -1.51 8.17
CA ASN A 97 16.15 -2.61 9.14
C ASN A 97 17.53 -3.27 9.17
N GLY A 98 18.31 -3.16 8.09
CA GLY A 98 19.57 -3.86 7.88
C GLY A 98 20.81 -2.98 7.96
N ALA A 99 21.76 -3.24 7.07
CA ALA A 99 23.07 -2.59 7.03
C ALA A 99 23.03 -1.06 6.81
N PHE A 100 21.95 -0.52 6.28
CA PHE A 100 21.80 0.93 6.10
C PHE A 100 21.73 1.66 7.45
N LYS A 101 21.16 1.04 8.47
CA LYS A 101 21.08 1.60 9.83
C LYS A 101 22.48 1.97 10.37
N GLU A 102 23.49 1.17 10.07
CA GLU A 102 24.86 1.37 10.55
C GLU A 102 25.64 2.34 9.66
N LYS A 103 25.31 2.42 8.38
CA LYS A 103 26.03 3.18 7.35
C LYS A 103 25.32 4.43 6.87
N CYS A 104 24.13 4.73 7.42
CA CYS A 104 23.36 5.89 7.01
C CYS A 104 24.11 7.18 7.38
N GLY A 105 24.71 7.80 6.38
CA GLY A 105 25.35 9.13 6.51
C GLY A 105 24.39 10.30 6.35
N LEU A 106 23.07 10.04 6.19
CA LEU A 106 22.07 11.08 6.02
C LEU A 106 21.90 11.91 7.29
N LYS A 107 21.87 13.22 7.12
CA LYS A 107 21.69 14.19 8.20
C LYS A 107 20.57 15.15 7.84
N TYR A 108 19.35 14.73 8.10
CA TYR A 108 18.19 15.59 7.97
C TYR A 108 17.70 16.00 9.35
N LYS A 109 17.48 17.29 9.55
CA LYS A 109 16.91 17.81 10.79
C LYS A 109 15.40 17.61 10.85
N TYR A 110 14.76 17.62 9.70
CA TYR A 110 13.32 17.50 9.55
C TYR A 110 12.97 16.58 8.38
N LEU A 111 11.97 15.73 8.58
CA LEU A 111 11.29 14.95 7.56
C LEU A 111 9.83 15.40 7.51
N PHE A 112 9.36 15.80 6.34
CA PHE A 112 7.96 16.19 6.12
C PHE A 112 7.29 15.18 5.21
N ILE A 113 6.13 14.67 5.64
CA ILE A 113 5.29 13.79 4.84
C ILE A 113 3.96 14.51 4.66
N ASP A 114 3.68 14.88 3.43
CA ASP A 114 2.41 15.47 3.03
C ASP A 114 1.42 14.39 2.58
N GLU A 115 0.12 14.72 2.58
CA GLU A 115 -0.97 13.80 2.20
C GLU A 115 -0.89 12.45 2.95
N PHE A 116 -0.58 12.51 4.24
CA PHE A 116 -0.33 11.32 5.05
C PHE A 116 -1.50 10.33 5.08
N GLN A 117 -2.74 10.77 4.85
CA GLN A 117 -3.91 9.90 4.74
C GLN A 117 -3.88 8.94 3.55
N ASP A 118 -2.99 9.17 2.58
CA ASP A 118 -2.86 8.35 1.37
C ASP A 118 -1.68 7.35 1.45
N THR A 119 -1.01 7.30 2.61
CA THR A 119 0.11 6.37 2.86
C THR A 119 -0.39 4.96 3.20
N ASP A 120 0.36 3.95 2.79
CA ASP A 120 0.17 2.56 3.18
C ASP A 120 1.02 2.16 4.41
N ASP A 121 0.75 0.97 4.96
CA ASP A 121 1.42 0.49 6.18
C ASP A 121 2.93 0.35 6.02
N VAL A 122 3.41 -0.05 4.83
CA VAL A 122 4.85 -0.20 4.54
C VAL A 122 5.54 1.16 4.51
N GLN A 123 4.89 2.15 3.90
CA GLN A 123 5.38 3.52 3.87
C GLN A 123 5.48 4.11 5.27
N ILE A 124 4.43 3.94 6.08
CA ILE A 124 4.40 4.43 7.47
C ILE A 124 5.52 3.80 8.28
N ASP A 125 5.64 2.47 8.24
CA ASP A 125 6.68 1.73 8.94
C ASP A 125 8.09 2.16 8.50
N SER A 126 8.29 2.34 7.18
CA SER A 126 9.56 2.83 6.62
C SER A 126 9.93 4.21 7.13
N PHE A 127 8.98 5.15 7.20
CA PHE A 127 9.23 6.50 7.67
C PHE A 127 9.54 6.56 9.16
N LEU A 128 8.82 5.78 9.98
CA LEU A 128 9.08 5.69 11.42
C LEU A 128 10.46 5.09 11.70
N LYS A 129 10.83 4.04 10.96
CA LYS A 129 12.17 3.45 11.06
C LYS A 129 13.26 4.38 10.56
N LEU A 130 13.02 5.09 9.46
CA LEU A 130 13.96 6.06 8.93
C LEU A 130 14.23 7.19 9.93
N GLN A 131 13.21 7.69 10.63
CA GLN A 131 13.37 8.66 11.73
C GLN A 131 14.32 8.12 12.81
N ASN A 132 14.22 6.85 13.17
CA ASN A 132 15.08 6.23 14.19
C ASN A 132 16.53 6.02 13.70
N VAL A 133 16.71 5.85 12.38
CA VAL A 133 18.03 5.67 11.77
C VAL A 133 18.78 7.00 11.61
N ILE A 134 18.08 8.05 11.22
CA ILE A 134 18.65 9.39 11.07
C ILE A 134 18.59 10.09 12.42
N LYS A 135 19.73 10.21 13.09
CA LYS A 135 19.83 10.82 14.42
C LYS A 135 19.33 12.27 14.42
N ASP A 136 18.64 12.65 15.50
CA ASP A 136 18.14 13.99 15.75
C ASP A 136 17.13 14.51 14.71
N THR A 137 16.51 13.61 13.96
CA THR A 137 15.49 13.96 12.97
C THR A 137 14.11 14.08 13.60
N LYS A 138 13.41 15.16 13.31
CA LYS A 138 12.00 15.35 13.65
C LYS A 138 11.12 15.01 12.46
N LEU A 139 10.09 14.21 12.69
CA LEU A 139 9.12 13.83 11.67
C LEU A 139 7.86 14.70 11.81
N PHE A 140 7.44 15.29 10.70
CA PHE A 140 6.19 16.03 10.57
C PHE A 140 5.31 15.31 9.56
N VAL A 141 4.09 15.02 9.94
CA VAL A 141 3.09 14.44 9.05
C VAL A 141 1.93 15.42 8.91
N VAL A 142 1.49 15.64 7.68
CA VAL A 142 0.39 16.53 7.35
C VAL A 142 -0.63 15.76 6.52
N GLY A 143 -1.91 15.89 6.84
CA GLY A 143 -2.96 15.22 6.09
C GLY A 143 -4.35 15.49 6.65
N ASP A 144 -5.36 15.05 5.93
CA ASP A 144 -6.76 15.16 6.31
C ASP A 144 -7.47 13.82 6.07
N LEU A 145 -7.90 13.16 7.14
CA LEU A 145 -8.63 11.88 7.07
C LEU A 145 -9.88 11.93 6.19
N LYS A 146 -10.52 13.10 6.05
CA LYS A 146 -11.70 13.28 5.19
C LYS A 146 -11.35 13.20 3.71
N GLN A 147 -10.08 13.41 3.35
CA GLN A 147 -9.58 13.34 1.99
C GLN A 147 -9.03 11.95 1.63
N SER A 148 -9.05 10.98 2.55
CA SER A 148 -8.58 9.61 2.31
C SER A 148 -9.52 8.88 1.34
N ILE A 149 -9.22 8.95 0.05
CA ILE A 149 -9.98 8.30 -1.03
C ILE A 149 -9.22 7.15 -1.70
N TYR A 150 -7.96 6.93 -1.34
CA TYR A 150 -7.08 5.94 -1.96
C TYR A 150 -6.99 4.61 -1.21
N ARG A 151 -7.98 4.28 -0.38
CA ARG A 151 -8.05 3.00 0.33
C ARG A 151 -7.93 1.78 -0.60
N PHE A 152 -8.45 1.88 -1.83
CA PHE A 152 -8.34 0.83 -2.84
C PHE A 152 -6.91 0.61 -3.36
N ARG A 153 -5.97 1.55 -3.07
CA ARG A 153 -4.53 1.45 -3.36
C ARG A 153 -3.71 0.99 -2.15
N GLY A 154 -4.36 0.63 -1.03
CA GLY A 154 -3.68 0.20 0.18
C GLY A 154 -3.52 1.27 1.25
N ALA A 155 -3.98 2.52 0.99
CA ALA A 155 -3.97 3.56 2.03
C ALA A 155 -4.75 3.10 3.26
N THR A 156 -4.16 3.30 4.43
CA THR A 156 -4.69 2.81 5.70
C THR A 156 -5.35 3.96 6.46
N ILE A 157 -6.66 3.84 6.72
CA ILE A 157 -7.39 4.82 7.55
C ILE A 157 -6.77 4.93 8.96
N SER A 158 -6.19 3.82 9.46
CA SER A 158 -5.50 3.77 10.74
C SER A 158 -4.11 4.44 10.75
N ALA A 159 -3.64 5.01 9.63
CA ALA A 159 -2.34 5.68 9.57
C ALA A 159 -2.17 6.72 10.69
N PHE A 160 -3.17 7.57 10.88
CA PHE A 160 -3.17 8.55 11.97
C PHE A 160 -3.35 7.90 13.34
N ASP A 161 -4.09 6.79 13.44
CA ASP A 161 -4.29 6.11 14.71
C ASP A 161 -2.99 5.46 15.19
N LEU A 162 -2.17 4.92 14.28
CA LEU A 162 -0.84 4.39 14.60
C LEU A 162 0.07 5.44 15.25
N ILE A 163 -0.03 6.69 14.79
CA ILE A 163 0.72 7.81 15.35
C ILE A 163 0.08 8.30 16.64
N ARG A 164 -1.25 8.41 16.69
CA ARG A 164 -2.00 8.93 17.84
C ARG A 164 -1.95 8.02 19.07
N THR A 165 -1.63 6.74 18.92
CA THR A 165 -1.50 5.81 20.06
C THR A 165 -0.34 6.17 20.98
N ASP A 166 0.69 6.87 20.49
CA ASP A 166 1.86 7.26 21.26
C ASP A 166 1.85 8.77 21.54
N LYS A 167 0.91 9.20 22.38
CA LYS A 167 0.72 10.64 22.73
C LYS A 167 1.92 11.28 23.42
N GLU A 168 2.83 10.50 23.97
CA GLU A 168 4.05 11.02 24.61
C GLU A 168 5.09 11.48 23.57
N LYS A 169 5.00 10.95 22.35
CA LYS A 169 5.95 11.25 21.27
C LYS A 169 5.42 12.24 20.23
N TRP A 170 4.10 12.44 20.16
CA TRP A 170 3.47 13.21 19.10
C TRP A 170 2.70 14.41 19.65
N GLU A 171 2.95 15.59 19.06
CA GLU A 171 2.13 16.78 19.23
C GLU A 171 1.18 16.91 18.04
N GLU A 172 -0.11 17.11 18.30
CA GLU A 172 -1.14 17.28 17.26
C GLU A 172 -1.51 18.76 17.12
N PHE A 173 -1.45 19.27 15.90
CA PHE A 173 -1.87 20.63 15.54
C PHE A 173 -2.97 20.55 14.48
N SER A 174 -3.99 21.39 14.62
CA SER A 174 -5.07 21.49 13.65
C SER A 174 -4.97 22.81 12.87
N LEU A 175 -5.01 22.70 11.53
CA LEU A 175 -5.13 23.85 10.64
C LEU A 175 -6.61 24.09 10.36
N THR A 176 -7.19 25.16 10.91
CA THR A 176 -8.64 25.42 10.83
C THR A 176 -9.00 26.53 9.84
N ILE A 177 -8.03 27.32 9.40
CA ILE A 177 -8.28 28.46 8.50
C ILE A 177 -8.09 28.01 7.05
N ASN A 178 -9.11 28.24 6.24
CA ASN A 178 -9.06 27.96 4.80
C ASN A 178 -8.67 29.23 4.03
N TYR A 179 -7.47 29.20 3.43
CA TYR A 179 -6.96 30.30 2.60
C TYR A 179 -7.17 30.07 1.09
N ARG A 180 -7.63 28.88 0.69
CA ARG A 180 -7.75 28.48 -0.72
C ARG A 180 -9.07 28.88 -1.35
N THR A 181 -10.15 28.83 -0.57
CA THR A 181 -11.52 28.91 -1.11
C THR A 181 -12.21 30.17 -0.62
N ASP A 182 -12.89 30.86 -1.54
CA ASP A 182 -13.69 32.04 -1.20
C ASP A 182 -14.79 31.71 -0.17
N LYS A 183 -14.96 32.59 0.82
CA LYS A 183 -15.89 32.38 1.94
C LYS A 183 -17.34 32.15 1.49
N ARG A 184 -17.77 32.78 0.40
CA ARG A 184 -19.14 32.60 -0.13
C ARG A 184 -19.36 31.18 -0.63
N LEU A 185 -18.31 30.55 -1.20
CA LEU A 185 -18.37 29.17 -1.66
C LEU A 185 -18.33 28.20 -0.47
N LEU A 186 -17.48 28.46 0.53
CA LEU A 186 -17.44 27.69 1.77
C LEU A 186 -18.79 27.63 2.47
N ASN A 187 -19.47 28.80 2.60
CA ASN A 187 -20.81 28.86 3.21
C ASN A 187 -21.84 28.01 2.44
N LYS A 188 -21.72 27.91 1.13
CA LYS A 188 -22.59 27.02 0.33
C LYS A 188 -22.29 25.56 0.57
N PHE A 189 -21.02 25.19 0.66
CA PHE A 189 -20.62 23.84 1.01
C PHE A 189 -21.12 23.46 2.40
N ASP A 190 -20.97 24.33 3.39
CA ASP A 190 -21.51 24.11 4.72
C ASP A 190 -23.01 23.88 4.71
N ALA A 191 -23.76 24.69 3.95
CA ALA A 191 -25.21 24.55 3.83
C ALA A 191 -25.63 23.20 3.22
N VAL A 192 -24.83 22.62 2.34
CA VAL A 192 -25.09 21.32 1.72
C VAL A 192 -24.66 20.19 2.65
N PHE A 193 -23.41 20.20 3.09
CA PHE A 193 -22.81 19.07 3.83
C PHE A 193 -23.35 18.95 5.25
N SER A 194 -23.70 20.05 5.91
CA SER A 194 -24.36 20.01 7.23
C SER A 194 -25.70 19.28 7.20
N LYS A 195 -26.42 19.32 6.07
CA LYS A 195 -27.71 18.64 5.87
C LYS A 195 -27.57 17.15 5.53
N MET A 196 -26.38 16.71 5.10
CA MET A 196 -26.15 15.30 4.75
C MET A 196 -26.01 14.39 5.98
N GLY A 197 -26.04 14.95 7.20
CA GLY A 197 -26.09 14.18 8.44
C GLY A 197 -24.86 13.29 8.68
N SER A 198 -23.76 13.54 8.00
CA SER A 198 -22.54 12.76 8.16
C SER A 198 -21.95 12.99 9.55
N LYS A 199 -21.85 11.92 10.35
CA LYS A 199 -21.10 11.94 11.60
C LYS A 199 -19.65 12.37 11.29
N GLY A 200 -19.20 13.45 11.92
CA GLY A 200 -17.83 13.96 11.75
C GLY A 200 -17.67 15.08 10.71
N TYR A 201 -18.75 15.60 10.14
CA TYR A 201 -18.67 16.85 9.40
C TYR A 201 -18.30 18.00 10.35
N LEU A 202 -17.22 18.70 10.02
CA LEU A 202 -16.80 19.93 10.71
C LEU A 202 -16.99 21.08 9.73
N PRO A 203 -17.73 22.14 10.11
CA PRO A 203 -17.90 23.34 9.29
C PRO A 203 -16.56 23.95 8.88
N PHE A 204 -16.53 24.60 7.71
CA PHE A 204 -15.38 25.39 7.29
C PHE A 204 -15.33 26.71 8.05
N HIS A 205 -14.16 27.13 8.46
CA HIS A 205 -13.91 28.39 9.15
C HIS A 205 -12.99 29.30 8.33
#